data_c8bc1e903e744684ff8a5387be4cdd36
#
_entry.id   c8bc1e903e744684ff8a5387be4cdd36
#
_cell.length_a   1.000
_cell.length_b   1.000
_cell.length_c   1.000
_cell.angle_alpha   90.00
_cell.angle_beta   90.00
_cell.angle_gamma   90.00
#
_symmetry.space_group_name_H-M   'P 1'
#
loop_
_entity.id
_entity.type
_entity.pdbx_description
1 polymer ?
#
loop_
_entity_poly.entity_id
_entity_poly.type
_entity_poly.pdbx_seq_one_letter_code
_entity_poly.pdbx_strand_id
1 'polypeptide(L)'
;MKKRNNFSKKDIIKNINEKFGISVNNAKKIFEDFIDVLTAGLKNDSFVKIKDFGTFKILEKNKRIGRNPKTKENYIISERKTVSFKPSKKIKEKINPNV
;
A
#
# COMPACT_ATOMS: atom_id res chain seq x y z
N MET A 1 -16.15 -18.17 -16.44
CA MET A 1 -15.67 -17.64 -15.17
C MET A 1 -14.65 -16.53 -15.39
N LYS A 2 -14.90 -15.42 -14.77
CA LYS A 2 -14.06 -14.25 -14.96
C LYS A 2 -12.72 -14.42 -14.24
N LYS A 3 -11.64 -14.36 -14.99
CA LYS A 3 -10.30 -14.50 -14.42
C LYS A 3 -9.93 -13.23 -13.66
N ARG A 4 -9.53 -13.39 -12.41
CA ARG A 4 -9.14 -12.27 -11.59
C ARG A 4 -7.71 -11.84 -11.93
N ASN A 5 -7.56 -10.59 -12.34
CA ASN A 5 -6.25 -10.02 -12.64
C ASN A 5 -5.72 -9.26 -11.43
N ASN A 6 -4.62 -9.73 -10.89
CA ASN A 6 -3.89 -9.00 -9.84
C ASN A 6 -2.86 -8.11 -10.51
N PHE A 7 -2.89 -6.84 -10.16
CA PHE A 7 -1.94 -5.87 -10.69
C PHE A 7 -0.64 -5.98 -9.88
N SER A 8 0.34 -6.65 -10.47
CA SER A 8 1.59 -6.96 -9.79
C SER A 8 2.65 -5.89 -10.02
N LYS A 9 3.75 -5.99 -9.26
CA LYS A 9 4.94 -5.14 -9.48
C LYS A 9 5.42 -5.20 -10.93
N LYS A 10 5.42 -6.38 -11.51
CA LYS A 10 5.84 -6.60 -12.90
C LYS A 10 4.96 -5.84 -13.87
N ASP A 11 3.65 -5.81 -13.62
CA ASP A 11 2.70 -5.10 -14.47
C ASP A 11 2.90 -3.58 -14.38
N ILE A 12 3.16 -3.08 -13.19
CA ILE A 12 3.44 -1.65 -12.98
C ILE A 12 4.68 -1.23 -13.75
N ILE A 13 5.75 -2.02 -13.65
CA ILE A 13 7.01 -1.74 -14.35
C ILE A 13 6.80 -1.74 -15.86
N LYS A 14 6.04 -2.70 -16.38
CA LYS A 14 5.72 -2.79 -17.79
C LYS A 14 4.95 -1.57 -18.26
N ASN A 15 3.96 -1.12 -17.49
CA ASN A 15 3.17 0.07 -17.82
C ASN A 15 4.02 1.33 -17.82
N ILE A 16 4.95 1.46 -16.89
CA ILE A 16 5.87 2.61 -16.85
C ILE A 16 6.74 2.60 -18.10
N ASN A 17 7.27 1.43 -18.47
CA ASN A 17 8.06 1.26 -19.67
C ASN A 17 7.29 1.71 -20.93
N GLU A 18 6.05 1.26 -21.05
CA GLU A 18 5.24 1.57 -22.23
C GLU A 18 4.81 3.03 -22.29
N LYS A 19 4.41 3.61 -21.16
CA LYS A 19 3.92 4.99 -21.11
C LYS A 19 5.01 6.02 -21.28
N PHE A 20 6.18 5.80 -20.73
CA PHE A 20 7.24 6.80 -20.71
C PHE A 20 8.38 6.51 -21.68
N GLY A 21 8.31 5.39 -22.40
CA GLY A 21 9.32 5.04 -23.38
C GLY A 21 10.71 4.79 -22.77
N ILE A 22 10.78 4.38 -21.53
CA ILE A 22 12.05 4.07 -20.86
C ILE A 22 12.26 2.56 -20.79
N SER A 23 13.52 2.14 -20.63
CA SER A 23 13.83 0.71 -20.54
C SER A 23 13.17 0.06 -19.32
N VAL A 24 12.96 -1.26 -19.41
CA VAL A 24 12.42 -2.04 -18.28
C VAL A 24 13.34 -1.92 -17.06
N ASN A 25 14.66 -1.93 -17.27
CA ASN A 25 15.61 -1.79 -16.16
C ASN A 25 15.49 -0.44 -15.48
N ASN A 26 15.32 0.64 -16.23
CA ASN A 26 15.14 1.98 -15.66
C ASN A 26 13.78 2.10 -14.96
N ALA A 27 12.74 1.53 -15.55
CA ALA A 27 11.40 1.51 -14.95
C ALA A 27 11.42 0.77 -13.61
N LYS A 28 12.11 -0.36 -13.55
CA LYS A 28 12.27 -1.13 -12.32
C LYS A 28 12.99 -0.32 -11.24
N LYS A 29 14.06 0.37 -11.63
CA LYS A 29 14.82 1.21 -10.70
C LYS A 29 13.95 2.34 -10.13
N ILE A 30 13.19 3.01 -10.99
CA ILE A 30 12.28 4.08 -10.56
C ILE A 30 11.28 3.55 -9.55
N PHE A 31 10.68 2.40 -9.82
CA PHE A 31 9.71 1.79 -8.92
C PHE A 31 10.34 1.44 -7.57
N GLU A 32 11.50 0.80 -7.59
CA GLU A 32 12.19 0.41 -6.36
C GLU A 32 12.63 1.61 -5.53
N ASP A 33 13.15 2.64 -6.19
CA ASP A 33 13.54 3.87 -5.51
C ASP A 33 12.33 4.57 -4.89
N PHE A 34 11.19 4.56 -5.57
CA PHE A 34 9.95 5.11 -5.03
C PHE A 34 9.53 4.39 -3.74
N ILE A 35 9.58 3.06 -3.74
CA ILE A 35 9.24 2.28 -2.55
C ILE A 35 10.23 2.58 -1.41
N ASP A 36 11.50 2.73 -1.72
CA ASP A 36 12.51 3.05 -0.71
C ASP A 36 12.27 4.43 -0.08
N VAL A 37 11.94 5.42 -0.89
CA VAL A 37 11.61 6.77 -0.40
C VAL A 37 10.36 6.75 0.48
N LEU A 38 9.33 6.02 0.04
CA LEU A 38 8.09 5.88 0.80
C LEU A 38 8.37 5.21 2.15
N THR A 39 9.13 4.14 2.14
CA THR A 39 9.48 3.40 3.37
C THR A 39 10.27 4.28 4.34
N ALA A 40 11.24 5.03 3.83
CA ALA A 40 12.04 5.94 4.65
C ALA A 40 11.16 7.02 5.28
N GLY A 41 10.24 7.59 4.52
CA GLY A 41 9.31 8.59 5.04
C GLY A 41 8.43 8.04 6.15
N LEU A 42 7.94 6.83 6.00
CA LEU A 42 7.13 6.17 7.02
C LEU A 42 7.92 5.90 8.30
N LYS A 43 9.18 5.48 8.17
CA LYS A 43 10.06 5.23 9.33
C LYS A 43 10.39 6.51 10.09
N ASN A 44 10.62 7.61 9.36
CA ASN A 44 11.08 8.86 9.97
C ASN A 44 9.92 9.68 10.52
N ASP A 45 8.83 9.81 9.77
CA ASP A 45 7.76 10.74 10.09
C ASP A 45 6.44 10.06 10.46
N SER A 46 6.37 8.73 10.36
CA SER A 46 5.18 7.92 10.64
C SER A 46 4.03 8.13 9.66
N PHE A 47 4.16 9.03 8.71
CA PHE A 47 3.20 9.20 7.64
C PHE A 47 3.88 9.76 6.39
N VAL A 48 3.27 9.48 5.24
CA VAL A 48 3.67 10.07 3.96
C VAL A 48 2.40 10.47 3.23
N LYS A 49 2.28 11.76 2.94
CA LYS A 49 1.14 12.29 2.19
C LYS A 49 1.57 12.58 0.76
N ILE A 50 0.86 11.99 -0.19
CA ILE A 50 1.07 12.26 -1.61
C ILE A 50 -0.15 13.03 -2.10
N LYS A 51 0.06 14.29 -2.46
CA LYS A 51 -1.01 15.19 -2.88
C LYS A 51 -1.85 14.56 -3.99
N ASP A 52 -3.18 14.65 -3.87
CA ASP A 52 -4.14 14.13 -4.84
C ASP A 52 -4.13 12.59 -4.99
N PHE A 53 -3.33 11.89 -4.23
CA PHE A 53 -3.28 10.43 -4.24
C PHE A 53 -3.79 9.85 -2.93
N GLY A 54 -3.15 10.17 -1.83
CA GLY A 54 -3.55 9.67 -0.53
C GLY A 54 -2.47 9.79 0.52
N THR A 55 -2.76 9.25 1.69
CA THR A 55 -1.85 9.29 2.82
C THR A 55 -1.59 7.90 3.36
N PHE A 56 -0.31 7.54 3.46
CA PHE A 56 0.13 6.32 4.14
C PHE A 56 0.48 6.69 5.57
N LYS A 57 -0.01 5.93 6.52
CA LYS A 57 0.22 6.20 7.94
C LYS A 57 0.56 4.92 8.68
N ILE A 58 1.52 5.02 9.59
CA ILE A 58 1.85 3.92 10.49
C ILE A 58 0.84 3.91 11.62
N LEU A 59 0.22 2.76 11.86
CA LEU A 59 -0.64 2.52 13.01
C LEU A 59 0.06 1.57 13.95
N GLU A 60 0.10 1.94 15.24
CA GLU A 60 0.63 1.07 16.27
C GLU A 60 -0.52 0.30 16.91
N LYS A 61 -0.42 -1.00 16.84
CA LYS A 61 -1.40 -1.90 17.46
C LYS A 61 -0.85 -2.41 18.76
N ASN A 62 -1.56 -2.12 19.85
CA ASN A 62 -1.13 -2.57 21.17
C ASN A 62 -1.34 -4.09 21.33
N LYS A 63 -0.54 -4.68 22.23
CA LYS A 63 -0.70 -6.06 22.64
C LYS A 63 -2.13 -6.27 23.16
N ARG A 64 -2.77 -7.32 22.71
CA ARG A 64 -4.14 -7.62 23.11
C ARG A 64 -4.38 -9.12 23.17
N ILE A 65 -5.48 -9.51 23.80
CA ILE A 65 -5.88 -10.90 23.88
C ILE A 65 -6.90 -11.16 22.79
N GLY A 66 -6.56 -12.08 21.87
CA GLY A 66 -7.47 -12.58 20.88
C GLY A 66 -8.13 -13.86 21.33
N ARG A 67 -9.23 -14.23 20.71
CA ARG A 67 -9.94 -15.47 21.00
C ARG A 67 -10.26 -16.22 19.73
N ASN A 68 -9.93 -17.51 19.70
CA ASN A 68 -10.27 -18.36 18.57
C ASN A 68 -11.75 -18.76 18.70
N PRO A 69 -12.62 -18.37 17.74
CA PRO A 69 -14.05 -18.67 17.83
C PRO A 69 -14.38 -20.16 17.75
N LYS A 70 -13.49 -20.97 17.18
CA LYS A 70 -13.70 -22.42 17.04
C LYS A 70 -13.31 -23.19 18.31
N THR A 71 -12.15 -22.89 18.85
CA THR A 71 -11.62 -23.60 20.03
C THR A 71 -11.94 -22.88 21.33
N LYS A 72 -12.31 -21.61 21.26
CA LYS A 72 -12.55 -20.73 22.40
C LYS A 72 -11.32 -20.49 23.25
N GLU A 73 -10.16 -20.81 22.72
CA GLU A 73 -8.88 -20.56 23.39
C GLU A 73 -8.47 -19.12 23.21
N ASN A 74 -7.90 -18.56 24.29
CA ASN A 74 -7.33 -17.22 24.25
C ASN A 74 -5.89 -17.30 23.75
N TYR A 75 -5.47 -16.29 23.00
CA TYR A 75 -4.09 -16.17 22.57
C TYR A 75 -3.66 -14.71 22.62
N ILE A 76 -2.36 -14.49 22.72
CA ILE A 76 -1.83 -13.14 22.81
C ILE A 76 -1.47 -12.65 21.41
N ILE A 77 -2.05 -11.50 21.03
CA ILE A 77 -1.68 -10.81 19.81
C ILE A 77 -0.64 -9.77 20.19
N SER A 78 0.59 -9.96 19.74
CA SER A 78 1.69 -9.07 20.03
C SER A 78 1.45 -7.66 19.47
N GLU A 79 2.03 -6.67 20.14
CA GLU A 79 2.06 -5.32 19.60
C GLU A 79 2.78 -5.31 18.26
N ARG A 80 2.31 -4.48 17.33
CA ARG A 80 2.88 -4.40 16.01
C ARG A 80 2.57 -3.07 15.35
N LYS A 81 3.35 -2.74 14.33
CA LYS A 81 3.08 -1.59 13.48
C LYS A 81 2.48 -2.08 12.17
N THR A 82 1.45 -1.39 11.72
CA THR A 82 0.83 -1.67 10.42
C THR A 82 0.76 -0.38 9.61
N VAL A 83 0.59 -0.51 8.30
CA VAL A 83 0.46 0.64 7.41
C VAL A 83 -0.99 0.76 7.00
N SER A 84 -1.55 1.95 7.18
CA SER A 84 -2.89 2.29 6.71
C SER A 84 -2.77 3.24 5.53
N PHE A 85 -3.61 3.05 4.52
CA PHE A 85 -3.69 3.95 3.39
C PHE A 85 -5.06 4.58 3.33
N LYS A 86 -5.11 5.92 3.30
CA LYS A 86 -6.33 6.66 3.13
C LYS A 86 -6.28 7.38 1.78
N PRO A 87 -7.12 7.00 0.82
CA PRO A 87 -7.12 7.65 -0.48
C PRO A 87 -7.60 9.10 -0.39
N SER A 88 -7.07 9.95 -1.27
CA SER A 88 -7.50 11.33 -1.37
C SER A 88 -8.91 11.40 -1.96
N LYS A 89 -9.55 12.56 -1.79
CA LYS A 89 -10.85 12.82 -2.39
C LYS A 89 -10.80 12.64 -3.91
N LYS A 90 -9.72 13.11 -4.53
CA LYS A 90 -9.54 13.02 -5.97
C LYS A 90 -9.47 11.58 -6.47
N ILE A 91 -8.78 10.71 -5.73
CA ILE A 91 -8.72 9.28 -6.07
C ILE A 91 -10.07 8.63 -5.90
N LYS A 92 -10.79 8.95 -4.82
CA LYS A 92 -12.14 8.43 -4.58
C LYS A 92 -13.09 8.81 -5.71
N GLU A 93 -13.00 10.04 -6.18
CA GLU A 93 -13.83 10.52 -7.30
C GLU A 93 -13.52 9.79 -8.60
N LYS A 94 -12.26 9.45 -8.84
CA LYS A 94 -11.86 8.67 -10.02
C LYS A 94 -12.39 7.25 -9.98
N ILE A 95 -12.46 6.65 -8.79
CA ILE A 95 -12.97 5.29 -8.61
C ILE A 95 -14.49 5.27 -8.64
N ASN A 96 -15.13 6.31 -8.10
CA ASN A 96 -16.59 6.41 -7.99
C ASN A 96 -17.08 7.68 -8.70
N PRO A 97 -17.04 7.73 -10.05
CA PRO A 97 -17.31 8.97 -10.77
C PRO A 97 -18.75 9.50 -10.63
N ASN A 98 -19.68 8.66 -10.19
CA ASN A 98 -21.10 9.03 -10.06
C ASN A 98 -21.52 9.34 -8.61
N VAL A 99 -20.56 9.55 -7.75
CA VAL A 99 -20.86 9.84 -6.33
C VAL A 99 -20.59 11.30 -6.02
#